data_e739c51a0b0237ca9a88b88c34c50f2a
#
_entry.id   e739c51a0b0237ca9a88b88c34c50f2a
#
_cell.length_a   1.000
_cell.length_b   1.000
_cell.length_c   1.000
_cell.angle_alpha   90.00
_cell.angle_beta   90.00
_cell.angle_gamma   90.00
#
_symmetry.space_group_name_H-M   'P 1'
#
loop_
_entity.id
_entity.type
_entity.pdbx_description
1 polymer ?
#
loop_
_entity_poly.entity_id
_entity_poly.type
_entity_poly.pdbx_seq_one_letter_code
_entity_poly.pdbx_strand_id
1 'polypeptide(L)'
;QRQMCIRDSLCYAAVMTISFNIRNSITVEAAGSRELYDANLYSMLTFVNIFFIAGMCYLVLAVYRKLNVSLRGYVISAVIVGIISPFTKLLVSDDPALNWILDMTFGGKGETSFCFFPYLSYVFLGYVFGKVLRRIPEDEKGNFYKESGIICGITAAVWFICCIVLHPGIEGFFNYMIEQYRIPGLAKVLGSFCSIIFVFAAAFRIMPMMEKWKFGYNKLCYYSKQISKMYAVHIGVYWTLAGFAAFYEFGVKECLILSVAALIVTDLLVHGYIII
;
A
#
# COMPACT_ATOMS: atom_id res chain seq x y z
N GLN A 1 -11.17 -12.67 -15.38
CA GLN A 1 -10.58 -11.67 -14.46
C GLN A 1 -11.20 -11.72 -13.06
N ARG A 2 -12.56 -11.79 -12.90
CA ARG A 2 -13.21 -11.86 -11.56
C ARG A 2 -12.86 -13.12 -10.77
N GLN A 3 -12.79 -14.27 -11.41
CA GLN A 3 -12.43 -15.54 -10.73
C GLN A 3 -10.96 -15.54 -10.26
N MET A 4 -10.07 -14.92 -11.03
CA MET A 4 -8.65 -14.81 -10.66
C MET A 4 -8.45 -13.96 -9.39
N CYS A 5 -9.17 -12.83 -9.25
CA CYS A 5 -9.10 -12.00 -8.04
C CYS A 5 -9.57 -12.69 -6.76
N ILE A 6 -10.64 -13.50 -6.82
CA ILE A 6 -11.14 -14.25 -5.66
C ILE A 6 -10.15 -15.34 -5.25
N ARG A 7 -9.65 -16.11 -6.20
CA ARG A 7 -8.65 -17.17 -5.96
C ARG A 7 -7.36 -16.57 -5.35
N ASP A 8 -6.88 -15.48 -5.92
CA ASP A 8 -5.66 -14.82 -5.43
C ASP A 8 -5.86 -14.28 -4.02
N SER A 9 -7.04 -13.74 -3.70
CA SER A 9 -7.38 -13.27 -2.35
C SER A 9 -7.46 -14.42 -1.34
N LEU A 10 -8.01 -15.58 -1.73
CA LEU A 10 -8.06 -16.77 -0.87
C LEU A 10 -6.66 -17.34 -0.62
N CYS A 11 -5.83 -17.46 -1.68
CA CYS A 11 -4.43 -17.89 -1.53
C CYS A 11 -3.65 -16.94 -0.63
N TYR A 12 -3.87 -15.64 -0.76
CA TYR A 12 -3.25 -14.64 0.10
C TYR A 12 -3.67 -14.81 1.56
N ALA A 13 -4.97 -14.94 1.85
CA ALA A 13 -5.47 -15.17 3.20
C ALA A 13 -4.86 -16.44 3.81
N ALA A 14 -4.74 -17.53 3.03
CA ALA A 14 -4.13 -18.77 3.49
C ALA A 14 -2.63 -18.58 3.82
N VAL A 15 -1.87 -17.94 2.93
CA VAL A 15 -0.43 -17.67 3.16
C VAL A 15 -0.23 -16.78 4.37
N MET A 16 -1.04 -15.75 4.54
CA MET A 16 -0.98 -14.86 5.71
C MET A 16 -1.28 -15.62 7.01
N THR A 17 -2.32 -16.46 7.01
CA THR A 17 -2.69 -17.25 8.17
C THR A 17 -1.58 -18.25 8.57
N ILE A 18 -1.00 -18.96 7.61
CA ILE A 18 0.09 -19.90 7.85
C ILE A 18 1.33 -19.17 8.38
N SER A 19 1.76 -18.09 7.73
CA SER A 19 2.95 -17.33 8.14
C SER A 19 2.79 -16.75 9.55
N PHE A 20 1.59 -16.29 9.88
CA PHE A 20 1.28 -15.79 11.19
C PHE A 20 1.32 -16.90 12.25
N ASN A 21 0.70 -18.05 11.98
CA ASN A 21 0.72 -19.18 12.90
C ASN A 21 2.16 -19.65 13.19
N ILE A 22 3.02 -19.69 12.15
CA ILE A 22 4.44 -19.98 12.30
C ILE A 22 5.12 -18.95 13.21
N ARG A 23 4.93 -17.66 12.92
CA ARG A 23 5.48 -16.58 13.76
C ARG A 23 5.03 -16.69 15.20
N ASN A 24 3.73 -16.86 15.44
CA ASN A 24 3.18 -16.94 16.79
C ASN A 24 3.69 -18.16 17.55
N SER A 25 3.78 -19.33 16.90
CA SER A 25 4.35 -20.52 17.52
C SER A 25 5.77 -20.25 18.00
N ILE A 26 6.61 -19.63 17.16
CA ILE A 26 7.98 -19.25 17.53
C ILE A 26 7.98 -18.25 18.69
N THR A 27 7.11 -17.21 18.64
CA THR A 27 7.09 -16.17 19.66
C THR A 27 6.55 -16.68 21.00
N VAL A 28 5.53 -17.55 20.99
CA VAL A 28 4.96 -18.15 22.21
C VAL A 28 5.95 -19.11 22.86
N GLU A 29 6.63 -19.92 22.06
CA GLU A 29 7.64 -20.87 22.55
C GLU A 29 8.82 -20.13 23.21
N ALA A 30 9.20 -18.98 22.66
CA ALA A 30 10.25 -18.13 23.22
C ALA A 30 9.82 -17.33 24.45
N ALA A 31 8.58 -16.86 24.50
CA ALA A 31 8.07 -16.04 25.61
C ALA A 31 7.48 -16.86 26.77
N GLY A 32 7.20 -18.15 26.57
CA GLY A 32 6.64 -19.05 27.58
C GLY A 32 5.25 -18.66 28.07
N SER A 33 4.53 -17.79 27.37
CA SER A 33 3.24 -17.27 27.81
C SER A 33 2.11 -17.42 26.79
N ARG A 34 0.99 -18.02 27.21
CA ARG A 34 -0.22 -18.18 26.41
C ARG A 34 -0.96 -16.84 26.18
N GLU A 35 -0.82 -15.90 27.10
CA GLU A 35 -1.43 -14.57 27.02
C GLU A 35 -0.90 -13.79 25.80
N LEU A 36 0.37 -13.96 25.46
CA LEU A 36 0.97 -13.34 24.27
C LEU A 36 0.38 -13.92 22.96
N TYR A 37 0.00 -15.20 22.98
CA TYR A 37 -0.63 -15.86 21.83
C TYR A 37 -2.03 -15.29 21.56
N ASP A 38 -2.86 -15.17 22.59
CA ASP A 38 -4.22 -14.67 22.47
C ASP A 38 -4.25 -13.19 22.05
N ALA A 39 -3.36 -12.37 22.61
CA ALA A 39 -3.21 -10.97 22.20
C ALA A 39 -2.75 -10.84 20.73
N ASN A 40 -1.85 -11.70 20.27
CA ASN A 40 -1.40 -11.69 18.88
C ASN A 40 -2.44 -12.25 17.90
N LEU A 41 -3.27 -13.23 18.29
CA LEU A 41 -4.35 -13.75 17.47
C LEU A 41 -5.38 -12.66 17.19
N TYR A 42 -5.73 -11.86 18.20
CA TYR A 42 -6.64 -10.72 18.05
C TYR A 42 -6.04 -9.67 17.08
N SER A 43 -4.79 -9.28 17.29
CA SER A 43 -4.12 -8.31 16.40
C SER A 43 -4.05 -8.78 14.95
N MET A 44 -4.02 -10.10 14.72
CA MET A 44 -4.04 -10.65 13.38
C MET A 44 -5.40 -10.66 12.71
N LEU A 45 -6.45 -11.04 13.43
CA LEU A 45 -7.83 -10.94 12.93
C LEU A 45 -8.17 -9.48 12.60
N THR A 46 -7.53 -8.55 13.31
CA THR A 46 -7.68 -7.11 13.13
C THR A 46 -6.69 -6.50 12.14
N PHE A 47 -5.77 -7.30 11.56
CA PHE A 47 -4.77 -6.81 10.61
C PHE A 47 -5.41 -6.39 9.29
N VAL A 48 -5.61 -5.09 9.14
CA VAL A 48 -6.10 -4.49 7.90
C VAL A 48 -4.95 -4.44 6.90
N ASN A 49 -5.02 -5.31 5.91
CA ASN A 49 -4.06 -5.34 4.82
C ASN A 49 -4.57 -4.61 3.58
N ILE A 50 -3.67 -4.35 2.62
CA ILE A 50 -3.99 -3.62 1.39
C ILE A 50 -5.09 -4.30 0.55
N PHE A 51 -5.25 -5.63 0.62
CA PHE A 51 -6.29 -6.34 -0.12
C PHE A 51 -7.67 -6.14 0.50
N PHE A 52 -7.75 -6.09 1.84
CA PHE A 52 -8.99 -5.73 2.52
C PHE A 52 -9.46 -4.33 2.11
N ILE A 53 -8.53 -3.35 2.19
CA ILE A 53 -8.80 -1.98 1.76
C ILE A 53 -9.21 -1.94 0.28
N ALA A 54 -8.47 -2.62 -0.59
CA ALA A 54 -8.81 -2.68 -2.01
C ALA A 54 -10.21 -3.24 -2.25
N GLY A 55 -10.61 -4.31 -1.53
CA GLY A 55 -11.95 -4.88 -1.59
C GLY A 55 -13.02 -3.86 -1.19
N MET A 56 -12.84 -3.19 -0.06
CA MET A 56 -13.77 -2.15 0.42
C MET A 56 -13.83 -0.96 -0.54
N CYS A 57 -12.69 -0.55 -1.10
CA CYS A 57 -12.62 0.51 -2.09
C CYS A 57 -13.38 0.15 -3.38
N TYR A 58 -13.30 -1.11 -3.84
CA TYR A 58 -14.09 -1.56 -4.99
C TYR A 58 -15.59 -1.51 -4.71
N LEU A 59 -16.04 -1.82 -3.50
CA LEU A 59 -17.46 -1.68 -3.12
C LEU A 59 -17.90 -0.20 -3.20
N VAL A 60 -17.11 0.72 -2.65
CA VAL A 60 -17.41 2.16 -2.73
C VAL A 60 -17.42 2.63 -4.19
N LEU A 61 -16.45 2.24 -5.01
CA LEU A 61 -16.45 2.58 -6.44
C LEU A 61 -17.66 1.99 -7.17
N ALA A 62 -18.11 0.79 -6.80
CA ALA A 62 -19.32 0.19 -7.38
C ALA A 62 -20.57 0.99 -7.04
N VAL A 63 -20.71 1.46 -5.80
CA VAL A 63 -21.80 2.35 -5.35
C VAL A 63 -21.76 3.67 -6.13
N TYR A 64 -20.62 4.33 -6.20
CA TYR A 64 -20.43 5.59 -6.96
C TYR A 64 -20.81 5.43 -8.43
N ARG A 65 -20.43 4.30 -9.04
CA ARG A 65 -20.82 3.98 -10.43
C ARG A 65 -22.33 3.76 -10.56
N LYS A 66 -22.95 3.05 -9.62
CA LYS A 66 -24.41 2.82 -9.62
C LYS A 66 -25.18 4.14 -9.49
N LEU A 67 -24.65 5.06 -8.70
CA LEU A 67 -25.21 6.41 -8.51
C LEU A 67 -24.86 7.38 -9.66
N ASN A 68 -24.14 6.93 -10.69
CA ASN A 68 -23.69 7.74 -11.82
C ASN A 68 -22.94 9.03 -11.40
N VAL A 69 -22.13 8.96 -10.34
CA VAL A 69 -21.35 10.09 -9.86
C VAL A 69 -20.40 10.57 -10.96
N SER A 70 -20.40 11.88 -11.22
CA SER A 70 -19.53 12.51 -12.23
C SER A 70 -18.06 12.46 -11.82
N LEU A 71 -17.12 12.62 -12.77
CA LEU A 71 -15.68 12.69 -12.44
C LEU A 71 -15.35 13.83 -11.47
N ARG A 72 -16.06 14.96 -11.59
CA ARG A 72 -15.93 16.06 -10.62
C ARG A 72 -16.35 15.64 -9.22
N GLY A 73 -17.40 14.82 -9.09
CA GLY A 73 -17.85 14.26 -7.82
C GLY A 73 -16.78 13.39 -7.15
N TYR A 74 -16.06 12.57 -7.92
CA TYR A 74 -14.92 11.80 -7.39
C TYR A 74 -13.79 12.69 -6.87
N VAL A 75 -13.44 13.77 -7.61
CA VAL A 75 -12.42 14.73 -7.17
C VAL A 75 -12.85 15.43 -5.88
N ILE A 76 -14.10 15.92 -5.83
CA ILE A 76 -14.65 16.56 -4.63
C ILE A 76 -14.62 15.61 -3.45
N SER A 77 -15.04 14.36 -3.63
CA SER A 77 -14.99 13.33 -2.58
C SER A 77 -13.56 13.07 -2.11
N ALA A 78 -12.58 12.99 -3.02
CA ALA A 78 -11.18 12.83 -2.66
C ALA A 78 -10.66 13.98 -1.80
N VAL A 79 -11.02 15.22 -2.15
CA VAL A 79 -10.64 16.41 -1.39
C VAL A 79 -11.30 16.43 -0.02
N ILE A 80 -12.61 16.15 0.06
CA ILE A 80 -13.35 16.08 1.33
C ILE A 80 -12.74 15.03 2.25
N VAL A 81 -12.51 13.82 1.75
CA VAL A 81 -11.87 12.74 2.52
C VAL A 81 -10.48 13.17 2.99
N GLY A 82 -9.66 13.76 2.12
CA GLY A 82 -8.31 14.22 2.48
C GLY A 82 -8.31 15.33 3.55
N ILE A 83 -9.31 16.23 3.54
CA ILE A 83 -9.46 17.29 4.55
C ILE A 83 -9.94 16.69 5.89
N ILE A 84 -10.89 15.76 5.86
CA ILE A 84 -11.49 15.17 7.08
C ILE A 84 -10.55 14.16 7.74
N SER A 85 -9.75 13.44 6.96
CA SER A 85 -8.88 12.36 7.44
C SER A 85 -8.05 12.70 8.70
N PRO A 86 -7.35 13.83 8.81
CA PRO A 86 -6.57 14.13 10.01
C PRO A 86 -7.40 14.23 11.30
N PHE A 87 -8.70 14.50 11.18
CA PHE A 87 -9.62 14.62 12.32
C PHE A 87 -10.21 13.27 12.73
N THR A 88 -10.14 12.25 11.85
CA THR A 88 -10.71 10.93 12.16
C THR A 88 -9.96 10.20 13.29
N LYS A 89 -8.70 10.57 13.56
CA LYS A 89 -7.94 10.08 14.73
C LYS A 89 -8.60 10.41 16.08
N LEU A 90 -9.53 11.35 16.11
CA LEU A 90 -10.30 11.70 17.32
C LEU A 90 -11.46 10.73 17.57
N LEU A 91 -11.77 9.86 16.60
CA LEU A 91 -12.86 8.88 16.73
C LEU A 91 -12.33 7.64 17.46
N VAL A 92 -12.42 7.68 18.77
CA VAL A 92 -12.04 6.57 19.66
C VAL A 92 -13.23 6.19 20.55
N SER A 93 -13.28 4.93 20.97
CA SER A 93 -14.30 4.40 21.90
C SER A 93 -13.64 3.58 22.99
N ASP A 94 -14.26 3.53 24.16
CA ASP A 94 -13.86 2.65 25.26
C ASP A 94 -14.36 1.21 25.04
N ASP A 95 -15.39 1.02 24.20
CA ASP A 95 -15.82 -0.31 23.78
C ASP A 95 -14.81 -0.93 22.82
N PRO A 96 -14.20 -2.09 23.13
CA PRO A 96 -13.16 -2.69 22.33
C PRO A 96 -13.60 -3.04 20.91
N ALA A 97 -14.83 -3.53 20.72
CA ALA A 97 -15.35 -3.95 19.43
C ALA A 97 -15.64 -2.73 18.54
N LEU A 98 -16.28 -1.70 19.11
CA LEU A 98 -16.51 -0.45 18.39
C LEU A 98 -15.20 0.26 18.07
N ASN A 99 -14.27 0.31 19.03
CA ASN A 99 -12.96 0.92 18.81
C ASN A 99 -12.18 0.21 17.70
N TRP A 100 -12.24 -1.11 17.63
CA TRP A 100 -11.63 -1.86 16.54
C TRP A 100 -12.20 -1.47 15.16
N ILE A 101 -13.53 -1.34 15.04
CA ILE A 101 -14.20 -0.89 13.81
C ILE A 101 -13.74 0.54 13.44
N LEU A 102 -13.70 1.42 14.44
CA LEU A 102 -13.26 2.80 14.25
C LEU A 102 -11.77 2.87 13.81
N ASP A 103 -10.91 2.08 14.43
CA ASP A 103 -9.48 2.05 14.08
C ASP A 103 -9.27 1.50 12.67
N MET A 104 -9.93 0.40 12.31
CA MET A 104 -9.88 -0.19 10.97
C MET A 104 -10.40 0.78 9.90
N THR A 105 -11.45 1.54 10.21
CA THR A 105 -12.09 2.44 9.27
C THR A 105 -11.39 3.80 9.22
N PHE A 106 -11.09 4.38 10.36
CA PHE A 106 -10.66 5.77 10.53
C PHE A 106 -9.28 5.94 11.15
N GLY A 107 -8.71 4.92 11.81
CA GLY A 107 -7.37 4.94 12.38
C GLY A 107 -7.25 5.59 13.75
N GLY A 108 -8.31 5.55 14.57
CA GLY A 108 -8.38 6.25 15.84
C GLY A 108 -7.23 5.98 16.82
N LYS A 109 -7.12 4.76 17.35
CA LYS A 109 -6.06 4.37 18.33
C LYS A 109 -4.70 4.09 17.70
N GLY A 110 -4.66 3.86 16.41
CA GLY A 110 -3.40 3.70 15.76
C GLY A 110 -2.82 2.31 15.72
N GLU A 111 -3.61 1.30 15.96
CA GLU A 111 -3.19 -0.10 15.92
C GLU A 111 -3.12 -0.65 14.51
N THR A 112 -3.84 -0.04 13.55
CA THR A 112 -3.85 -0.47 12.14
C THR A 112 -2.84 0.31 11.30
N SER A 113 -2.16 -0.39 10.40
CA SER A 113 -1.19 0.22 9.46
C SER A 113 -1.86 0.97 8.32
N PHE A 114 -3.08 0.58 7.96
CA PHE A 114 -3.86 1.17 6.87
C PHE A 114 -5.30 1.37 7.33
N CYS A 115 -5.83 2.57 7.15
CA CYS A 115 -7.19 2.91 7.49
C CYS A 115 -8.02 3.09 6.23
N PHE A 116 -9.19 2.47 6.16
CA PHE A 116 -9.99 2.46 4.95
C PHE A 116 -10.37 3.87 4.47
N PHE A 117 -10.96 4.69 5.35
CA PHE A 117 -11.51 5.99 4.97
C PHE A 117 -10.46 6.95 4.41
N PRO A 118 -9.29 7.19 5.07
CA PRO A 118 -8.26 8.07 4.54
C PRO A 118 -7.73 7.66 3.15
N TYR A 119 -7.62 6.36 2.89
CA TYR A 119 -7.10 5.86 1.62
C TYR A 119 -8.08 5.97 0.45
N LEU A 120 -9.38 6.22 0.69
CA LEU A 120 -10.35 6.48 -0.37
C LEU A 120 -9.97 7.65 -1.26
N SER A 121 -9.28 8.67 -0.73
CA SER A 121 -8.78 9.80 -1.52
C SER A 121 -7.92 9.33 -2.69
N TYR A 122 -6.98 8.42 -2.45
CA TYR A 122 -6.12 7.85 -3.50
C TYR A 122 -6.92 7.07 -4.54
N VAL A 123 -7.92 6.32 -4.08
CA VAL A 123 -8.76 5.50 -4.96
C VAL A 123 -9.60 6.37 -5.88
N PHE A 124 -10.20 7.43 -5.38
CA PHE A 124 -10.97 8.37 -6.18
C PHE A 124 -10.09 9.09 -7.19
N LEU A 125 -8.94 9.62 -6.78
CA LEU A 125 -7.99 10.27 -7.69
C LEU A 125 -7.45 9.30 -8.74
N GLY A 126 -7.09 8.07 -8.35
CA GLY A 126 -6.64 7.02 -9.26
C GLY A 126 -7.71 6.63 -10.28
N TYR A 127 -8.99 6.53 -9.86
CA TYR A 127 -10.10 6.29 -10.77
C TYR A 127 -10.26 7.42 -11.80
N VAL A 128 -10.20 8.69 -11.35
CA VAL A 128 -10.27 9.87 -12.23
C VAL A 128 -9.11 9.84 -13.22
N PHE A 129 -7.88 9.67 -12.75
CA PHE A 129 -6.69 9.58 -13.60
C PHE A 129 -6.82 8.48 -14.67
N GLY A 130 -7.22 7.28 -14.26
CA GLY A 130 -7.43 6.17 -15.19
C GLY A 130 -8.52 6.45 -16.23
N LYS A 131 -9.59 7.19 -15.86
CA LYS A 131 -10.63 7.61 -16.80
C LYS A 131 -10.16 8.69 -17.77
N VAL A 132 -9.36 9.64 -17.30
CA VAL A 132 -8.75 10.67 -18.15
C VAL A 132 -7.80 10.01 -19.14
N LEU A 133 -6.87 9.19 -18.66
CA LEU A 133 -5.87 8.51 -19.49
C LEU A 133 -6.49 7.64 -20.60
N ARG A 134 -7.64 7.00 -20.31
CA ARG A 134 -8.37 6.21 -21.31
C ARG A 134 -9.01 7.03 -22.44
N ARG A 135 -9.20 8.33 -22.24
CA ARG A 135 -9.81 9.24 -23.24
C ARG A 135 -8.76 9.87 -24.15
N ILE A 136 -7.51 9.80 -23.77
CA ILE A 136 -6.40 10.39 -24.52
C ILE A 136 -6.03 9.40 -25.64
N PRO A 137 -5.99 9.85 -26.91
CA PRO A 137 -5.52 9.08 -28.04
C PRO A 137 -4.07 8.58 -27.83
N GLU A 138 -3.73 7.46 -28.43
CA GLU A 138 -2.40 6.83 -28.21
C GLU A 138 -1.25 7.74 -28.65
N ASP A 139 -1.44 8.47 -29.72
CA ASP A 139 -0.47 9.43 -30.28
C ASP A 139 -0.27 10.68 -29.39
N GLU A 140 -1.28 11.03 -28.60
CA GLU A 140 -1.21 12.18 -27.68
C GLU A 140 -0.70 11.78 -26.27
N LYS A 141 -0.63 10.50 -25.93
CA LYS A 141 -0.19 10.04 -24.62
C LYS A 141 1.22 10.51 -24.26
N GLY A 142 2.12 10.59 -25.24
CA GLY A 142 3.47 11.11 -25.04
C GLY A 142 3.52 12.55 -24.54
N ASN A 143 2.70 13.41 -25.12
CA ASN A 143 2.57 14.81 -24.70
C ASN A 143 1.90 14.92 -23.34
N PHE A 144 0.82 14.15 -23.10
CA PHE A 144 0.15 14.10 -21.81
C PHE A 144 1.10 13.71 -20.68
N TYR A 145 1.90 12.64 -20.84
CA TYR A 145 2.87 12.24 -19.82
C TYR A 145 3.99 13.26 -19.65
N LYS A 146 4.39 13.96 -20.71
CA LYS A 146 5.37 15.03 -20.61
C LYS A 146 4.86 16.17 -19.75
N GLU A 147 3.67 16.70 -20.04
CA GLU A 147 3.08 17.85 -19.35
C GLU A 147 2.68 17.49 -17.91
N SER A 148 1.93 16.41 -17.74
CA SER A 148 1.53 15.93 -16.41
C SER A 148 2.73 15.57 -15.54
N GLY A 149 3.77 14.96 -16.12
CA GLY A 149 5.00 14.62 -15.42
C GLY A 149 5.76 15.84 -14.92
N ILE A 150 5.84 16.92 -15.71
CA ILE A 150 6.49 18.18 -15.29
C ILE A 150 5.68 18.82 -14.15
N ILE A 151 4.38 19.01 -14.33
CA ILE A 151 3.50 19.64 -13.33
C ILE A 151 3.53 18.85 -12.03
N CYS A 152 3.30 17.54 -12.12
CA CYS A 152 3.29 16.67 -10.95
C CYS A 152 4.67 16.53 -10.31
N GLY A 153 5.76 16.52 -11.10
CA GLY A 153 7.12 16.50 -10.58
C GLY A 153 7.46 17.75 -9.77
N ILE A 154 7.10 18.93 -10.27
CA ILE A 154 7.27 20.21 -9.54
C ILE A 154 6.43 20.17 -8.26
N THR A 155 5.15 19.80 -8.35
CA THR A 155 4.25 19.74 -7.18
C THR A 155 4.77 18.76 -6.11
N ALA A 156 5.23 17.59 -6.52
CA ALA A 156 5.82 16.60 -5.62
C ALA A 156 7.11 17.13 -4.96
N ALA A 157 7.99 17.78 -5.73
CA ALA A 157 9.22 18.38 -5.21
C ALA A 157 8.92 19.49 -4.20
N VAL A 158 8.00 20.40 -4.50
CA VAL A 158 7.56 21.47 -3.58
C VAL A 158 7.00 20.85 -2.30
N TRP A 159 6.10 19.85 -2.41
CA TRP A 159 5.56 19.17 -1.25
C TRP A 159 6.67 18.54 -0.40
N PHE A 160 7.63 17.84 -1.02
CA PHE A 160 8.74 17.20 -0.31
C PHE A 160 9.63 18.21 0.40
N ILE A 161 9.96 19.34 -0.26
CA ILE A 161 10.74 20.44 0.33
C ILE A 161 9.98 21.03 1.54
N CYS A 162 8.67 21.27 1.39
CA CYS A 162 7.84 21.76 2.51
C CYS A 162 7.87 20.76 3.69
N CYS A 163 7.80 19.44 3.44
CA CYS A 163 7.91 18.45 4.51
C CYS A 163 9.25 18.55 5.25
N ILE A 164 10.37 18.69 4.53
CA ILE A 164 11.70 18.81 5.15
C ILE A 164 11.83 20.11 5.95
N VAL A 165 11.33 21.21 5.42
CA VAL A 165 11.42 22.53 6.09
C VAL A 165 10.55 22.60 7.34
N LEU A 166 9.33 22.03 7.27
CA LEU A 166 8.39 22.06 8.41
C LEU A 166 8.73 21.04 9.50
N HIS A 167 9.45 19.98 9.15
CA HIS A 167 9.87 18.92 10.07
C HIS A 167 11.40 18.74 10.02
N PRO A 168 12.16 19.68 10.56
CA PRO A 168 13.60 19.70 10.44
C PRO A 168 14.26 18.50 11.17
N GLY A 169 15.34 18.02 10.58
CA GLY A 169 16.06 16.84 11.06
C GLY A 169 15.49 15.52 10.55
N ILE A 170 16.36 14.51 10.50
CA ILE A 170 16.03 13.19 9.97
C ILE A 170 14.87 12.56 10.77
N GLU A 171 14.94 12.61 12.09
CA GLU A 171 13.93 12.02 12.98
C GLU A 171 12.57 12.73 12.85
N GLY A 172 12.54 14.06 12.85
CA GLY A 172 11.31 14.85 12.68
C GLY A 172 10.63 14.55 11.35
N PHE A 173 11.41 14.48 10.27
CA PHE A 173 10.89 14.11 8.94
C PHE A 173 10.32 12.69 8.92
N PHE A 174 11.05 11.69 9.43
CA PHE A 174 10.56 10.31 9.42
C PHE A 174 9.33 10.12 10.31
N ASN A 175 9.27 10.71 11.49
CA ASN A 175 8.10 10.63 12.36
C ASN A 175 6.86 11.23 11.68
N TYR A 176 7.00 12.40 11.04
CA TYR A 176 5.93 12.98 10.24
C TYR A 176 5.50 12.04 9.10
N MET A 177 6.44 11.47 8.37
CA MET A 177 6.13 10.57 7.25
C MET A 177 5.42 9.30 7.71
N ILE A 178 5.77 8.73 8.87
CA ILE A 178 5.13 7.56 9.47
C ILE A 178 3.69 7.90 9.90
N GLU A 179 3.48 9.02 10.58
CA GLU A 179 2.15 9.46 10.98
C GLU A 179 1.24 9.66 9.76
N GLN A 180 1.74 10.36 8.73
CA GLN A 180 1.03 10.60 7.48
C GLN A 180 0.86 9.34 6.62
N TYR A 181 1.64 8.29 6.85
CA TYR A 181 1.45 7.01 6.19
C TYR A 181 0.17 6.32 6.67
N ARG A 182 -0.14 6.43 7.94
CA ARG A 182 -1.34 5.82 8.53
C ARG A 182 -2.62 6.59 8.19
N ILE A 183 -2.61 7.90 8.40
CA ILE A 183 -3.76 8.79 8.21
C ILE A 183 -3.34 9.94 7.30
N PRO A 184 -3.28 9.72 5.98
CA PRO A 184 -2.84 10.75 5.05
C PRO A 184 -3.84 11.91 4.99
N GLY A 185 -3.37 13.11 5.31
CA GLY A 185 -4.08 14.36 5.05
C GLY A 185 -4.00 14.78 3.58
N LEU A 186 -4.78 15.80 3.19
CA LEU A 186 -4.89 16.25 1.79
C LEU A 186 -3.53 16.56 1.15
N ALA A 187 -2.64 17.26 1.86
CA ALA A 187 -1.30 17.59 1.34
C ALA A 187 -0.48 16.34 1.02
N LYS A 188 -0.51 15.33 1.89
CA LYS A 188 0.14 14.04 1.67
C LYS A 188 -0.48 13.29 0.50
N VAL A 189 -1.82 13.28 0.41
CA VAL A 189 -2.53 12.63 -0.70
C VAL A 189 -2.12 13.26 -2.03
N LEU A 190 -2.15 14.58 -2.13
CA LEU A 190 -1.78 15.29 -3.37
C LEU A 190 -0.29 15.11 -3.71
N GLY A 191 0.60 15.29 -2.74
CA GLY A 191 2.05 15.09 -2.95
C GLY A 191 2.39 13.67 -3.39
N SER A 192 1.83 12.66 -2.74
CA SER A 192 2.05 11.26 -3.13
C SER A 192 1.42 10.91 -4.48
N PHE A 193 0.21 11.41 -4.76
CA PHE A 193 -0.46 11.19 -6.05
C PHE A 193 0.33 11.83 -7.20
N CYS A 194 0.82 13.05 -7.02
CA CYS A 194 1.70 13.70 -7.99
C CYS A 194 3.02 12.93 -8.16
N SER A 195 3.61 12.42 -7.09
CA SER A 195 4.81 11.58 -7.16
C SER A 195 4.56 10.31 -8.00
N ILE A 196 3.41 9.66 -7.83
CA ILE A 196 3.03 8.48 -8.63
C ILE A 196 2.89 8.83 -10.11
N ILE A 197 2.22 9.94 -10.45
CA ILE A 197 2.08 10.38 -11.85
C ILE A 197 3.44 10.71 -12.45
N PHE A 198 4.33 11.37 -11.70
CA PHE A 198 5.70 11.66 -12.14
C PHE A 198 6.47 10.37 -12.44
N VAL A 199 6.37 9.36 -11.57
CA VAL A 199 7.00 8.04 -11.78
C VAL A 199 6.43 7.36 -13.03
N PHE A 200 5.10 7.42 -13.27
CA PHE A 200 4.50 6.90 -14.50
C PHE A 200 5.01 7.63 -15.75
N ALA A 201 5.13 8.95 -15.70
CA ALA A 201 5.67 9.74 -16.79
C ALA A 201 7.16 9.40 -17.08
N ALA A 202 7.97 9.23 -16.03
CA ALA A 202 9.36 8.78 -16.15
C ALA A 202 9.44 7.35 -16.73
N ALA A 203 8.62 6.43 -16.22
CA ALA A 203 8.55 5.06 -16.71
C ALA A 203 8.17 5.01 -18.19
N PHE A 204 7.19 5.79 -18.63
CA PHE A 204 6.77 5.89 -20.02
C PHE A 204 7.95 6.32 -20.93
N ARG A 205 8.80 7.24 -20.47
CA ARG A 205 9.98 7.68 -21.21
C ARG A 205 11.11 6.68 -21.23
N ILE A 206 11.28 5.93 -20.14
CA ILE A 206 12.36 4.93 -19.99
C ILE A 206 12.00 3.63 -20.73
N MET A 207 10.70 3.35 -20.92
CA MET A 207 10.22 2.09 -21.49
C MET A 207 10.90 1.71 -22.83
N PRO A 208 11.07 2.61 -23.84
CA PRO A 208 11.75 2.27 -25.09
C PRO A 208 13.21 1.84 -24.91
N MET A 209 13.88 2.35 -23.86
CA MET A 209 15.23 1.91 -23.52
C MET A 209 15.22 0.53 -22.87
N MET A 210 14.25 0.28 -21.98
CA MET A 210 14.08 -1.01 -21.30
C MET A 210 13.72 -2.14 -22.28
N GLU A 211 12.95 -1.84 -23.32
CA GLU A 211 12.60 -2.82 -24.37
C GLU A 211 13.87 -3.34 -25.11
N LYS A 212 14.89 -2.51 -25.25
CA LYS A 212 16.19 -2.93 -25.82
C LYS A 212 16.93 -3.89 -24.89
N TRP A 213 16.74 -3.78 -23.60
CA TRP A 213 17.28 -4.70 -22.60
C TRP A 213 16.29 -5.84 -22.32
N LYS A 214 16.22 -6.80 -23.26
CA LYS A 214 15.24 -7.90 -23.26
C LYS A 214 15.09 -8.62 -21.93
N PHE A 215 16.20 -8.89 -21.22
CA PHE A 215 16.14 -9.57 -19.92
C PHE A 215 15.39 -8.73 -18.88
N GLY A 216 15.75 -7.47 -18.71
CA GLY A 216 15.10 -6.57 -17.76
C GLY A 216 13.64 -6.32 -18.11
N TYR A 217 13.34 -6.10 -19.39
CA TYR A 217 11.97 -5.91 -19.86
C TYR A 217 11.09 -7.14 -19.59
N ASN A 218 11.54 -8.33 -19.92
CA ASN A 218 10.79 -9.57 -19.66
C ASN A 218 10.56 -9.79 -18.16
N LYS A 219 11.56 -9.47 -17.33
CA LYS A 219 11.43 -9.56 -15.86
C LYS A 219 10.41 -8.57 -15.32
N LEU A 220 10.39 -7.32 -15.80
CA LEU A 220 9.37 -6.32 -15.45
C LEU A 220 7.97 -6.75 -15.88
N CYS A 221 7.81 -7.26 -17.09
CA CYS A 221 6.54 -7.80 -17.58
C CYS A 221 6.06 -8.99 -16.73
N TYR A 222 6.97 -9.86 -16.33
CA TYR A 222 6.67 -10.96 -15.42
C TYR A 222 6.18 -10.44 -14.06
N TYR A 223 6.91 -9.53 -13.43
CA TYR A 223 6.51 -8.94 -12.15
C TYR A 223 5.16 -8.22 -12.23
N SER A 224 4.92 -7.47 -13.29
CA SER A 224 3.65 -6.80 -13.52
C SER A 224 2.47 -7.78 -13.58
N LYS A 225 2.66 -8.95 -14.22
CA LYS A 225 1.62 -9.99 -14.32
C LYS A 225 1.41 -10.73 -13.00
N GLN A 226 2.44 -10.86 -12.17
CA GLN A 226 2.41 -11.66 -10.94
C GLN A 226 2.39 -10.80 -9.67
N ILE A 227 2.17 -9.48 -9.78
CA ILE A 227 2.32 -8.53 -8.68
C ILE A 227 1.51 -8.92 -7.43
N SER A 228 0.27 -9.39 -7.59
CA SER A 228 -0.57 -9.80 -6.47
C SER A 228 -0.03 -11.03 -5.76
N LYS A 229 0.51 -12.00 -6.52
CA LYS A 229 1.12 -13.21 -5.95
C LYS A 229 2.44 -12.88 -5.26
N MET A 230 3.27 -12.05 -5.91
CA MET A 230 4.52 -11.59 -5.32
C MET A 230 4.29 -10.84 -4.01
N TYR A 231 3.29 -9.97 -3.97
CA TYR A 231 2.93 -9.27 -2.75
C TYR A 231 2.49 -10.25 -1.64
N ALA A 232 1.62 -11.22 -1.96
CA ALA A 232 1.15 -12.20 -1.00
C ALA A 232 2.31 -13.03 -0.41
N VAL A 233 3.17 -13.57 -1.28
CA VAL A 233 4.34 -14.36 -0.86
C VAL A 233 5.33 -13.50 -0.10
N HIS A 234 5.60 -12.27 -0.57
CA HIS A 234 6.52 -11.34 0.08
C HIS A 234 6.09 -11.02 1.53
N ILE A 235 4.82 -10.75 1.74
CA ILE A 235 4.29 -10.53 3.08
C ILE A 235 4.47 -11.78 3.95
N GLY A 236 4.20 -12.98 3.41
CA GLY A 236 4.45 -14.23 4.15
C GLY A 236 5.92 -14.39 4.54
N VAL A 237 6.84 -14.16 3.61
CA VAL A 237 8.30 -14.19 3.87
C VAL A 237 8.69 -13.14 4.91
N TYR A 238 8.20 -11.90 4.75
CA TYR A 238 8.47 -10.82 5.70
C TYR A 238 8.00 -11.15 7.12
N TRP A 239 6.77 -11.66 7.29
CA TRP A 239 6.25 -12.04 8.60
C TRP A 239 7.04 -13.17 9.24
N THR A 240 7.47 -14.15 8.44
CA THR A 240 8.33 -15.23 8.92
C THR A 240 9.67 -14.69 9.42
N LEU A 241 10.32 -13.82 8.62
CA LEU A 241 11.58 -13.19 9.01
C LEU A 241 11.43 -12.29 10.23
N ALA A 242 10.32 -11.54 10.33
CA ALA A 242 10.03 -10.68 11.48
C ALA A 242 9.84 -11.51 12.77
N GLY A 243 9.30 -12.73 12.69
CA GLY A 243 9.26 -13.67 13.80
C GLY A 243 10.65 -14.03 14.31
N PHE A 244 11.58 -14.34 13.41
CA PHE A 244 12.98 -14.59 13.78
C PHE A 244 13.69 -13.33 14.26
N ALA A 245 13.41 -12.17 13.65
CA ALA A 245 14.02 -10.90 14.04
C ALA A 245 13.66 -10.44 15.47
N ALA A 246 12.56 -10.96 16.03
CA ALA A 246 12.20 -10.68 17.43
C ALA A 246 13.26 -11.20 18.43
N PHE A 247 14.14 -12.11 18.01
CA PHE A 247 15.21 -12.67 18.85
C PHE A 247 16.59 -12.04 18.61
N TYR A 248 16.74 -11.18 17.61
CA TYR A 248 18.02 -10.60 17.23
C TYR A 248 17.86 -9.09 16.97
N GLU A 249 18.77 -8.31 17.52
CA GLU A 249 18.92 -6.89 17.15
C GLU A 249 19.69 -6.80 15.83
N PHE A 250 19.03 -6.41 14.75
CA PHE A 250 19.66 -6.21 13.45
C PHE A 250 20.04 -4.75 13.24
N GLY A 251 21.28 -4.53 12.84
CA GLY A 251 21.71 -3.23 12.33
C GLY A 251 21.19 -2.95 10.92
N VAL A 252 21.40 -1.72 10.43
CA VAL A 252 20.95 -1.28 9.10
C VAL A 252 21.49 -2.20 7.99
N LYS A 253 22.74 -2.65 8.12
CA LYS A 253 23.40 -3.53 7.14
C LYS A 253 22.71 -4.90 7.04
N GLU A 254 22.43 -5.50 8.18
CA GLU A 254 21.72 -6.77 8.26
C GLU A 254 20.30 -6.67 7.70
N CYS A 255 19.58 -5.58 8.02
CA CYS A 255 18.26 -5.30 7.47
C CYS A 255 18.28 -5.17 5.94
N LEU A 256 19.29 -4.53 5.36
CA LEU A 256 19.43 -4.44 3.90
C LEU A 256 19.68 -5.81 3.26
N ILE A 257 20.57 -6.62 3.84
CA ILE A 257 20.84 -7.98 3.36
C ILE A 257 19.59 -8.84 3.42
N LEU A 258 18.87 -8.81 4.55
CA LEU A 258 17.64 -9.57 4.72
C LEU A 258 16.54 -9.11 3.75
N SER A 259 16.44 -7.81 3.45
CA SER A 259 15.50 -7.28 2.47
C SER A 259 15.77 -7.82 1.06
N VAL A 260 17.03 -7.84 0.65
CA VAL A 260 17.43 -8.41 -0.64
C VAL A 260 17.19 -9.92 -0.68
N ALA A 261 17.53 -10.64 0.39
CA ALA A 261 17.27 -12.07 0.52
C ALA A 261 15.77 -12.37 0.44
N ALA A 262 14.92 -11.59 1.13
CA ALA A 262 13.47 -11.73 1.09
C ALA A 262 12.91 -11.55 -0.33
N LEU A 263 13.42 -10.59 -1.11
CA LEU A 263 13.02 -10.39 -2.49
C LEU A 263 13.40 -11.58 -3.38
N ILE A 264 14.61 -12.12 -3.22
CA ILE A 264 15.08 -13.30 -3.96
C ILE A 264 14.23 -14.53 -3.62
N VAL A 265 13.99 -14.79 -2.34
CA VAL A 265 13.15 -15.90 -1.87
C VAL A 265 11.72 -15.76 -2.41
N THR A 266 11.16 -14.57 -2.36
CA THR A 266 9.82 -14.27 -2.91
C THR A 266 9.76 -14.59 -4.40
N ASP A 267 10.76 -14.16 -5.19
CA ASP A 267 10.83 -14.42 -6.61
C ASP A 267 10.92 -15.93 -6.93
N LEU A 268 11.75 -16.66 -6.19
CA LEU A 268 11.90 -18.11 -6.33
C LEU A 268 10.61 -18.86 -5.99
N LEU A 269 9.95 -18.50 -4.90
CA LEU A 269 8.69 -19.12 -4.47
C LEU A 269 7.56 -18.87 -5.48
N VAL A 270 7.47 -17.66 -6.02
CA VAL A 270 6.45 -17.34 -7.03
C VAL A 270 6.74 -18.07 -8.35
N HIS A 271 8.00 -18.21 -8.74
CA HIS A 271 8.39 -19.03 -9.89
C HIS A 271 8.03 -20.51 -9.69
N GLY A 272 8.38 -21.09 -8.53
CA GLY A 272 8.06 -22.48 -8.20
C GLY A 272 6.54 -22.75 -8.22
N TYR A 273 5.74 -21.82 -7.71
CA TYR A 273 4.27 -21.94 -7.71
C TYR A 273 3.65 -21.93 -9.13
N ILE A 274 4.32 -21.32 -10.11
CA ILE A 274 3.80 -21.23 -11.49
C ILE A 274 4.12 -22.52 -12.30
N ILE A 275 5.14 -23.24 -11.88
CA ILE A 275 5.59 -24.48 -12.55
C ILE A 275 4.75 -25.69 -12.10
N ILE A 276 4.10 -25.63 -10.94
CA ILE A 276 3.16 -26.62 -10.42
C ILE A 276 1.73 -26.28 -10.87
#